data_536ce55434695b610a988f945d93a2a8
#
_entry.id   536ce55434695b610a988f945d93a2a8
#
_cell.length_a   1.000
_cell.length_b   1.000
_cell.length_c   1.000
_cell.angle_alpha   90.00
_cell.angle_beta   90.00
_cell.angle_gamma   90.00
#
_symmetry.space_group_name_H-M   'P 1'
#
loop_
_entity.id
_entity.type
_entity.pdbx_description
1 polymer ?
#
loop_
_entity_poly.entity_id
_entity_poly.type
_entity_poly.pdbx_seq_one_letter_code
_entity_poly.pdbx_strand_id
1 'polypeptide(L)'
;YDVELDFSSDFVVEATGFLLNREEVLPKELREKLDIKNFKDKPWKSSPSVITPYKKGERKIWKFHAENVHDFAFTADPTYRIGEAWWKDKVCYSLAQEPHASRWQNAAEYAAKCIQVFSEDFGMYTYHKMIVADARDGMEYPMLTLDGGEDPEYRDLLVHEIGHNWFFGQVGNNETYRALLDEGF
;
A
#
# COMPACT_ATOMS: atom_id res chain seq x y z
N TYR A 1 -5.87 -6.57 -16.01
CA TYR A 1 -5.67 -7.79 -15.21
C TYR A 1 -6.93 -8.08 -14.39
N ASP A 2 -7.37 -9.34 -14.40
CA ASP A 2 -8.33 -9.89 -13.46
C ASP A 2 -7.60 -10.98 -12.68
N VAL A 3 -7.45 -10.78 -11.37
CA VAL A 3 -6.57 -11.61 -10.54
C VAL A 3 -7.32 -12.10 -9.31
N GLU A 4 -7.26 -13.41 -9.05
CA GLU A 4 -7.71 -14.00 -7.81
C GLU A 4 -6.49 -14.50 -7.00
N LEU A 5 -6.36 -14.01 -5.78
CA LEU A 5 -5.30 -14.38 -4.85
C LEU A 5 -5.90 -15.21 -3.72
N ASP A 6 -5.49 -16.47 -3.59
CA ASP A 6 -5.96 -17.39 -2.57
C ASP A 6 -4.94 -17.47 -1.42
N PHE A 7 -5.31 -16.92 -0.25
CA PHE A 7 -4.47 -16.88 0.94
C PHE A 7 -5.15 -17.55 2.14
N SER A 8 -4.36 -17.92 3.14
CA SER A 8 -4.88 -18.28 4.46
C SER A 8 -5.73 -17.15 5.03
N SER A 9 -6.81 -17.49 5.75
CA SER A 9 -7.82 -16.51 6.23
C SER A 9 -7.30 -15.46 7.19
N ASP A 10 -6.11 -15.64 7.76
CA ASP A 10 -5.44 -14.71 8.66
C ASP A 10 -4.64 -13.61 7.94
N PHE A 11 -4.38 -13.77 6.64
CA PHE A 11 -3.66 -12.76 5.86
C PHE A 11 -4.52 -11.54 5.56
N VAL A 12 -3.86 -10.38 5.55
CA VAL A 12 -4.33 -9.13 4.94
C VAL A 12 -3.60 -8.96 3.62
N VAL A 13 -4.35 -8.75 2.54
CA VAL A 13 -3.80 -8.67 1.19
C VAL A 13 -4.26 -7.37 0.54
N GLU A 14 -3.34 -6.69 -0.13
CA GLU A 14 -3.64 -5.59 -1.04
C GLU A 14 -2.84 -5.74 -2.33
N ALA A 15 -3.33 -5.12 -3.41
CA ALA A 15 -2.73 -5.26 -4.73
C ALA A 15 -3.01 -4.06 -5.63
N THR A 16 -2.35 -4.00 -6.77
CA THR A 16 -2.70 -3.13 -7.90
C THR A 16 -4.18 -3.30 -8.29
N GLY A 17 -4.90 -2.20 -8.57
CA GLY A 17 -6.29 -2.22 -9.03
C GLY A 17 -7.34 -2.19 -7.92
N PHE A 18 -8.58 -2.44 -8.30
CA PHE A 18 -9.73 -2.43 -7.39
C PHE A 18 -9.90 -3.77 -6.68
N LEU A 19 -10.07 -3.75 -5.36
CA LEU A 19 -10.50 -4.93 -4.60
C LEU A 19 -12.02 -5.09 -4.73
N LEU A 20 -12.46 -6.06 -5.51
CA LEU A 20 -13.87 -6.22 -5.90
C LEU A 20 -14.75 -6.76 -4.77
N ASN A 21 -14.20 -7.56 -3.87
CA ASN A 21 -14.93 -8.23 -2.80
C ASN A 21 -14.50 -7.78 -1.39
N ARG A 22 -14.23 -6.45 -1.24
CA ARG A 22 -13.70 -5.88 0.02
C ARG A 22 -14.51 -6.25 1.26
N GLU A 23 -15.84 -6.15 1.19
CA GLU A 23 -16.70 -6.42 2.36
C GLU A 23 -16.71 -7.90 2.75
N GLU A 24 -16.41 -8.81 1.82
CA GLU A 24 -16.28 -10.24 2.09
C GLU A 24 -14.95 -10.54 2.82
N VAL A 25 -13.82 -10.02 2.30
CA VAL A 25 -12.49 -10.38 2.81
C VAL A 25 -12.01 -9.47 3.95
N LEU A 26 -12.47 -8.20 3.97
CA LEU A 26 -12.19 -7.18 4.98
C LEU A 26 -13.49 -6.51 5.45
N PRO A 27 -14.40 -7.23 6.13
CA PRO A 27 -15.62 -6.63 6.65
C PRO A 27 -15.30 -5.50 7.66
N LYS A 28 -16.25 -4.60 7.84
CA LYS A 28 -16.07 -3.37 8.65
C LYS A 28 -15.46 -3.63 10.03
N GLU A 29 -15.98 -4.63 10.76
CA GLU A 29 -15.47 -4.95 12.10
C GLU A 29 -14.00 -5.41 12.08
N LEU A 30 -13.55 -6.07 11.00
CA LEU A 30 -12.16 -6.45 10.85
C LEU A 30 -11.29 -5.24 10.52
N ARG A 31 -11.74 -4.35 9.62
CA ARG A 31 -11.02 -3.09 9.31
C ARG A 31 -10.83 -2.23 10.55
N GLU A 32 -11.86 -2.10 11.39
CA GLU A 32 -11.77 -1.36 12.66
C GLU A 32 -10.73 -1.96 13.62
N LYS A 33 -10.61 -3.29 13.68
CA LYS A 33 -9.59 -3.98 14.49
C LYS A 33 -8.17 -3.83 13.92
N LEU A 34 -8.04 -3.76 12.60
CA LEU A 34 -6.77 -3.63 11.89
C LEU A 34 -6.30 -2.17 11.77
N ASP A 35 -7.13 -1.19 12.18
CA ASP A 35 -6.76 0.23 12.10
C ASP A 35 -5.45 0.48 12.83
N ILE A 36 -4.46 1.02 12.10
CA ILE A 36 -3.13 1.29 12.61
C ILE A 36 -3.14 2.20 13.85
N LYS A 37 -4.16 3.05 14.00
CA LYS A 37 -4.35 3.96 15.14
C LYS A 37 -4.53 3.22 16.48
N ASN A 38 -4.93 1.96 16.45
CA ASN A 38 -5.01 1.11 17.63
C ASN A 38 -3.62 0.70 18.17
N PHE A 39 -2.55 0.92 17.40
CA PHE A 39 -1.21 0.43 17.68
C PHE A 39 -0.17 1.55 17.90
N LYS A 40 -0.60 2.79 18.03
CA LYS A 40 0.27 3.97 18.19
C LYS A 40 1.18 3.92 19.41
N ASP A 41 0.70 3.36 20.50
CA ASP A 41 1.42 3.29 21.78
C ASP A 41 2.17 1.97 21.96
N LYS A 42 2.16 1.08 20.96
CA LYS A 42 2.86 -0.19 21.01
C LYS A 42 4.37 0.00 20.87
N PRO A 43 5.20 -0.65 21.71
CA PRO A 43 6.65 -0.51 21.57
C PRO A 43 7.12 -0.99 20.19
N TRP A 44 8.04 -0.22 19.60
CA TRP A 44 8.68 -0.57 18.33
C TRP A 44 9.27 -1.98 18.36
N LYS A 45 9.00 -2.76 17.32
CA LYS A 45 9.43 -4.17 17.17
C LYS A 45 8.90 -5.12 18.25
N SER A 46 7.82 -4.77 18.95
CA SER A 46 7.14 -5.72 19.85
C SER A 46 6.52 -6.88 19.09
N SER A 47 6.28 -8.01 19.78
CA SER A 47 5.62 -9.17 19.17
C SER A 47 4.23 -8.79 18.65
N PRO A 48 3.85 -9.24 17.45
CA PRO A 48 2.55 -8.92 16.87
C PRO A 48 1.39 -9.58 17.63
N SER A 49 0.27 -8.87 17.66
CA SER A 49 -1.00 -9.39 18.16
C SER A 49 -1.65 -10.29 17.11
N VAL A 50 -2.38 -11.29 17.57
CA VAL A 50 -3.21 -12.12 16.68
C VAL A 50 -4.60 -11.49 16.56
N ILE A 51 -4.87 -10.77 15.47
CA ILE A 51 -6.18 -10.18 15.18
C ILE A 51 -7.09 -11.21 14.51
N THR A 52 -6.61 -11.90 13.49
CA THR A 52 -7.29 -13.02 12.85
C THR A 52 -6.47 -14.28 13.13
N PRO A 53 -6.96 -15.22 13.96
CA PRO A 53 -6.23 -16.44 14.24
C PRO A 53 -6.10 -17.32 13.00
N TYR A 54 -4.91 -17.88 12.78
CA TYR A 54 -4.74 -18.91 11.77
C TYR A 54 -5.64 -20.10 12.08
N LYS A 55 -6.35 -20.58 11.06
CA LYS A 55 -7.16 -21.79 11.11
C LYS A 55 -6.83 -22.68 9.91
N LYS A 56 -6.39 -23.89 10.20
CA LYS A 56 -5.98 -24.83 9.14
C LYS A 56 -7.10 -25.08 8.14
N GLY A 57 -6.81 -24.79 6.87
CA GLY A 57 -7.75 -25.00 5.75
C GLY A 57 -8.76 -23.87 5.54
N GLU A 58 -8.87 -22.87 6.43
CA GLU A 58 -9.63 -21.66 6.13
C GLU A 58 -8.84 -20.75 5.20
N ARG A 59 -9.47 -20.35 4.11
CA ARG A 59 -8.86 -19.50 3.08
C ARG A 59 -9.80 -18.37 2.69
N LYS A 60 -9.23 -17.29 2.16
CA LYS A 60 -9.93 -16.16 1.55
C LYS A 60 -9.44 -15.97 0.13
N ILE A 61 -10.36 -15.74 -0.79
CA ILE A 61 -10.05 -15.40 -2.17
C ILE A 61 -10.23 -13.89 -2.32
N TRP A 62 -9.14 -13.20 -2.62
CA TRP A 62 -9.09 -11.77 -2.86
C TRP A 62 -9.18 -11.51 -4.36
N LYS A 63 -10.17 -10.73 -4.80
CA LYS A 63 -10.46 -10.52 -6.22
C LYS A 63 -10.11 -9.10 -6.62
N PHE A 64 -9.16 -8.96 -7.53
CA PHE A 64 -8.70 -7.67 -8.02
C PHE A 64 -8.97 -7.49 -9.50
N HIS A 65 -9.28 -6.25 -9.88
CA HIS A 65 -9.38 -5.81 -11.26
C HIS A 65 -8.52 -4.56 -11.48
N ALA A 66 -7.62 -4.59 -12.46
CA ALA A 66 -6.74 -3.48 -12.78
C ALA A 66 -6.76 -3.17 -14.26
N GLU A 67 -6.92 -1.88 -14.59
CA GLU A 67 -6.92 -1.35 -15.95
C GLU A 67 -5.86 -0.26 -16.11
N ASN A 68 -5.36 -0.12 -17.33
CA ASN A 68 -4.38 0.92 -17.70
C ASN A 68 -3.11 0.89 -16.85
N VAL A 69 -2.64 -0.31 -16.53
CA VAL A 69 -1.41 -0.57 -15.79
C VAL A 69 -0.50 -1.48 -16.60
N HIS A 70 0.81 -1.25 -16.50
CA HIS A 70 1.80 -2.06 -17.20
C HIS A 70 2.26 -3.27 -16.37
N ASP A 71 2.00 -3.25 -15.04
CA ASP A 71 2.34 -4.33 -14.13
C ASP A 71 1.23 -4.57 -13.10
N PHE A 72 1.29 -5.72 -12.42
CA PHE A 72 0.41 -6.08 -11.32
C PHE A 72 1.24 -6.63 -10.17
N ALA A 73 1.17 -5.97 -9.03
CA ALA A 73 1.83 -6.40 -7.81
C ALA A 73 0.83 -6.62 -6.66
N PHE A 74 1.20 -7.43 -5.71
CA PHE A 74 0.46 -7.60 -4.46
C PHE A 74 1.41 -7.68 -3.26
N THR A 75 0.87 -7.37 -2.10
CA THR A 75 1.52 -7.56 -0.81
C THR A 75 0.58 -8.28 0.15
N ALA A 76 1.12 -9.16 1.00
CA ALA A 76 0.31 -10.01 1.89
C ALA A 76 1.08 -10.34 3.18
N ASP A 77 0.49 -10.03 4.33
CA ASP A 77 1.06 -10.35 5.64
C ASP A 77 -0.06 -10.51 6.69
N PRO A 78 -0.01 -11.50 7.60
CA PRO A 78 -1.01 -11.66 8.65
C PRO A 78 -0.89 -10.61 9.76
N THR A 79 0.22 -9.90 9.81
CA THR A 79 0.49 -8.87 10.83
C THR A 79 0.26 -7.44 10.35
N TYR A 80 -0.21 -7.23 9.11
CA TYR A 80 -0.49 -5.88 8.61
C TYR A 80 -1.53 -5.14 9.44
N ARG A 81 -1.23 -3.85 9.68
CA ARG A 81 -2.13 -2.85 10.23
C ARG A 81 -2.33 -1.77 9.19
N ILE A 82 -3.57 -1.31 9.06
CA ILE A 82 -4.01 -0.51 7.91
C ILE A 82 -4.21 0.94 8.36
N GLY A 83 -3.47 1.86 7.77
CA GLY A 83 -3.80 3.29 7.79
C GLY A 83 -4.62 3.65 6.57
N GLU A 84 -5.53 4.61 6.72
CA GLU A 84 -6.36 5.12 5.63
C GLU A 84 -6.41 6.65 5.68
N ALA A 85 -6.18 7.29 4.54
CA ALA A 85 -6.33 8.72 4.35
C ALA A 85 -6.89 9.02 2.95
N TRP A 86 -7.39 10.21 2.76
CA TRP A 86 -8.02 10.62 1.50
C TRP A 86 -7.52 11.97 1.04
N TRP A 87 -7.34 12.09 -0.27
CA TRP A 87 -7.27 13.38 -0.94
C TRP A 87 -8.24 13.38 -2.12
N LYS A 88 -9.27 14.25 -2.06
CA LYS A 88 -10.40 14.23 -3.00
C LYS A 88 -11.02 12.81 -3.06
N ASP A 89 -11.09 12.23 -4.26
CA ASP A 89 -11.59 10.88 -4.56
C ASP A 89 -10.52 9.79 -4.50
N LYS A 90 -9.30 10.14 -4.12
CA LYS A 90 -8.17 9.22 -4.04
C LYS A 90 -8.00 8.69 -2.62
N VAL A 91 -8.06 7.38 -2.46
CA VAL A 91 -7.77 6.73 -1.17
C VAL A 91 -6.30 6.35 -1.09
N CYS A 92 -5.68 6.63 0.05
CA CYS A 92 -4.32 6.20 0.35
C CYS A 92 -4.34 5.23 1.53
N TYR A 93 -3.72 4.07 1.35
CA TYR A 93 -3.55 3.07 2.40
C TYR A 93 -2.09 2.97 2.79
N SER A 94 -1.82 2.82 4.08
CA SER A 94 -0.55 2.29 4.55
C SER A 94 -0.76 0.88 5.11
N LEU A 95 0.14 -0.03 4.77
CA LEU A 95 0.15 -1.40 5.28
C LEU A 95 1.47 -1.61 6.02
N ALA A 96 1.44 -1.51 7.34
CA ALA A 96 2.61 -1.74 8.16
C ALA A 96 2.51 -3.07 8.91
N GLN A 97 3.58 -3.83 8.94
CA GLN A 97 3.69 -4.96 9.86
C GLN A 97 3.54 -4.44 11.30
N GLU A 98 2.76 -5.12 12.14
CA GLU A 98 2.47 -4.60 13.49
C GLU A 98 3.71 -4.24 14.31
N PRO A 99 4.85 -5.00 14.25
CA PRO A 99 6.08 -4.58 14.91
C PRO A 99 6.59 -3.18 14.53
N HIS A 100 6.17 -2.67 13.39
CA HIS A 100 6.51 -1.34 12.87
C HIS A 100 5.38 -0.31 12.97
N ALA A 101 4.15 -0.73 13.29
CA ALA A 101 2.95 0.09 13.22
C ALA A 101 3.04 1.41 14.00
N SER A 102 3.70 1.41 15.18
CA SER A 102 3.85 2.64 15.99
C SER A 102 4.68 3.74 15.31
N ARG A 103 5.48 3.39 14.30
CA ARG A 103 6.31 4.32 13.50
C ARG A 103 5.73 4.59 12.11
N TRP A 104 4.60 3.97 11.77
CA TRP A 104 3.90 4.12 10.49
C TRP A 104 2.55 4.81 10.61
N GLN A 105 2.25 5.44 11.75
CA GLN A 105 0.94 6.04 12.07
C GLN A 105 0.49 7.08 11.04
N ASN A 106 1.42 7.83 10.45
CA ASN A 106 1.14 8.94 9.54
C ASN A 106 1.42 8.60 8.07
N ALA A 107 1.78 7.36 7.74
CA ALA A 107 2.20 7.02 6.38
C ALA A 107 1.09 7.20 5.33
N ALA A 108 -0.16 6.86 5.65
CA ALA A 108 -1.29 7.08 4.76
C ALA A 108 -1.58 8.57 4.51
N GLU A 109 -1.57 9.39 5.57
CA GLU A 109 -1.73 10.86 5.46
C GLU A 109 -0.59 11.48 4.66
N TYR A 110 0.64 10.99 4.85
CA TYR A 110 1.80 11.45 4.10
C TYR A 110 1.69 11.08 2.62
N ALA A 111 1.29 9.84 2.30
CA ALA A 111 1.01 9.42 0.93
C ALA A 111 -0.08 10.28 0.27
N ALA A 112 -1.18 10.57 0.99
CA ALA A 112 -2.23 11.47 0.49
C ALA A 112 -1.70 12.88 0.22
N LYS A 113 -0.74 13.37 1.02
CA LYS A 113 -0.08 14.64 0.78
C LYS A 113 0.83 14.61 -0.45
N CYS A 114 1.55 13.53 -0.69
CA CYS A 114 2.34 13.34 -1.93
C CYS A 114 1.43 13.34 -3.15
N ILE A 115 0.33 12.57 -3.12
CA ILE A 115 -0.67 12.54 -4.19
C ILE A 115 -1.23 13.94 -4.47
N GLN A 116 -1.49 14.73 -3.42
CA GLN A 116 -1.92 16.14 -3.56
C GLN A 116 -0.87 16.98 -4.30
N VAL A 117 0.34 17.03 -3.77
CA VAL A 117 1.40 17.92 -4.29
C VAL A 117 1.73 17.55 -5.73
N PHE A 118 1.97 16.28 -6.02
CA PHE A 118 2.27 15.86 -7.39
C PHE A 118 1.10 16.08 -8.35
N SER A 119 -0.16 15.91 -7.88
CA SER A 119 -1.33 16.20 -8.72
C SER A 119 -1.46 17.69 -9.05
N GLU A 120 -1.10 18.57 -8.11
CA GLU A 120 -1.15 20.03 -8.30
C GLU A 120 0.00 20.53 -9.19
N ASP A 121 1.19 19.93 -9.08
CA ASP A 121 2.39 20.40 -9.79
C ASP A 121 2.59 19.75 -11.17
N PHE A 122 2.28 18.45 -11.31
CA PHE A 122 2.60 17.66 -12.52
C PHE A 122 1.37 17.11 -13.26
N GLY A 123 0.19 17.24 -12.70
CA GLY A 123 -1.07 16.74 -13.27
C GLY A 123 -1.74 15.69 -12.42
N MET A 124 -3.06 15.59 -12.56
CA MET A 124 -3.91 14.78 -11.68
C MET A 124 -3.49 13.31 -11.67
N TYR A 125 -3.36 12.74 -10.46
CA TYR A 125 -3.20 11.30 -10.26
C TYR A 125 -4.36 10.54 -10.91
N THR A 126 -4.08 9.66 -11.84
CA THR A 126 -5.10 9.02 -12.68
C THR A 126 -5.75 7.82 -12.03
N TYR A 127 -5.04 7.14 -11.13
CA TYR A 127 -5.58 5.98 -10.42
C TYR A 127 -6.48 6.38 -9.25
N HIS A 128 -7.23 5.41 -8.72
CA HIS A 128 -8.19 5.64 -7.64
C HIS A 128 -7.61 5.48 -6.24
N LYS A 129 -6.47 4.78 -6.13
CA LYS A 129 -5.81 4.53 -4.83
C LYS A 129 -4.30 4.62 -4.93
N MET A 130 -3.65 4.74 -3.76
CA MET A 130 -2.23 4.54 -3.55
C MET A 130 -2.03 3.71 -2.29
N ILE A 131 -1.22 2.68 -2.36
CA ILE A 131 -0.81 1.85 -1.23
C ILE A 131 0.68 2.07 -0.99
N VAL A 132 1.06 2.34 0.26
CA VAL A 132 2.45 2.34 0.72
C VAL A 132 2.61 1.17 1.69
N ALA A 133 3.46 0.22 1.35
CA ALA A 133 3.61 -1.03 2.09
C ALA A 133 4.98 -1.14 2.76
N ASP A 134 4.97 -1.43 4.07
CA ASP A 134 6.17 -1.68 4.86
C ASP A 134 6.93 -2.91 4.33
N ALA A 135 8.13 -2.66 3.81
CA ALA A 135 9.02 -3.63 3.21
C ALA A 135 10.48 -3.35 3.60
N ARG A 136 11.43 -3.94 2.91
CA ARG A 136 12.85 -3.71 3.20
C ARG A 136 13.46 -2.62 2.36
N ASP A 137 12.93 -2.40 1.16
CA ASP A 137 13.51 -1.56 0.13
C ASP A 137 12.39 -0.94 -0.71
N GLY A 138 12.69 0.09 -1.52
CA GLY A 138 11.75 0.75 -2.38
C GLY A 138 11.38 -0.07 -3.61
N MET A 139 10.15 0.08 -4.10
CA MET A 139 9.70 -0.38 -5.42
C MET A 139 8.35 0.26 -5.78
N GLU A 140 8.25 0.71 -7.02
CA GLU A 140 7.23 1.61 -7.55
C GLU A 140 6.11 0.93 -8.36
N TYR A 141 5.57 -0.18 -7.94
CA TYR A 141 4.47 -0.82 -8.67
C TYR A 141 3.25 0.11 -8.82
N PRO A 142 2.46 -0.01 -9.90
CA PRO A 142 1.27 0.80 -10.09
C PRO A 142 0.29 0.71 -8.92
N MET A 143 -0.04 1.85 -8.29
CA MET A 143 -0.91 1.96 -7.13
C MET A 143 -0.41 1.26 -5.85
N LEU A 144 0.79 0.68 -5.85
CA LEU A 144 1.37 -0.03 -4.72
C LEU A 144 2.88 0.18 -4.71
N THR A 145 3.38 0.95 -3.74
CA THR A 145 4.81 1.10 -3.51
C THR A 145 5.27 0.26 -2.33
N LEU A 146 6.48 -0.25 -2.42
CA LEU A 146 7.17 -0.86 -1.30
C LEU A 146 8.09 0.19 -0.68
N ASP A 147 8.14 0.25 0.63
CA ASP A 147 8.90 1.27 1.34
C ASP A 147 9.55 0.67 2.59
N GLY A 148 10.72 1.16 2.94
CA GLY A 148 11.46 0.71 4.12
C GLY A 148 11.71 1.82 5.13
N GLY A 149 12.08 1.44 6.36
CA GLY A 149 12.43 2.39 7.40
C GLY A 149 11.28 2.76 8.34
N GLU A 150 11.46 3.85 9.08
CA GLU A 150 10.51 4.37 10.06
C GLU A 150 10.37 5.89 9.92
N ASP A 151 9.29 6.48 10.46
CA ASP A 151 9.14 7.94 10.46
C ASP A 151 10.23 8.61 11.34
N PRO A 152 10.96 9.62 10.84
CA PRO A 152 10.77 10.33 9.57
C PRO A 152 11.58 9.80 8.37
N GLU A 153 12.45 8.83 8.58
CA GLU A 153 13.45 8.37 7.58
C GLU A 153 12.80 7.81 6.31
N TYR A 154 11.64 7.16 6.41
CA TYR A 154 10.95 6.61 5.23
C TYR A 154 10.39 7.70 4.30
N ARG A 155 10.29 8.98 4.73
CA ARG A 155 9.55 10.02 3.98
C ARG A 155 10.14 10.32 2.61
N ASP A 156 11.45 10.36 2.51
CA ASP A 156 12.13 10.60 1.23
C ASP A 156 11.89 9.45 0.26
N LEU A 157 11.94 8.20 0.76
CA LEU A 157 11.63 7.02 -0.03
C LEU A 157 10.16 7.03 -0.49
N LEU A 158 9.21 7.32 0.40
CA LEU A 158 7.79 7.44 0.05
C LEU A 158 7.54 8.47 -1.05
N VAL A 159 8.21 9.64 -1.00
CA VAL A 159 8.10 10.66 -2.04
C VAL A 159 8.62 10.13 -3.37
N HIS A 160 9.77 9.48 -3.35
CA HIS A 160 10.41 8.90 -4.52
C HIS A 160 9.51 7.83 -5.19
N GLU A 161 9.13 6.80 -4.45
CA GLU A 161 8.33 5.69 -4.97
C GLU A 161 6.93 6.13 -5.44
N ILE A 162 6.28 7.05 -4.73
CA ILE A 162 5.01 7.62 -5.17
C ILE A 162 5.19 8.46 -6.45
N GLY A 163 6.30 9.18 -6.57
CA GLY A 163 6.64 9.98 -7.75
C GLY A 163 6.66 9.18 -9.04
N HIS A 164 7.16 7.95 -8.99
CA HIS A 164 7.18 7.03 -10.13
C HIS A 164 5.79 6.68 -10.68
N ASN A 165 4.71 6.86 -9.93
CA ASN A 165 3.36 6.71 -10.47
C ASN A 165 2.98 7.82 -11.47
N TRP A 166 3.77 8.89 -11.59
CA TRP A 166 3.74 9.88 -12.70
C TRP A 166 4.83 9.62 -13.72
N PHE A 167 6.08 9.53 -13.28
CA PHE A 167 7.27 9.34 -14.11
C PHE A 167 7.64 7.85 -14.16
N PHE A 168 6.97 7.11 -14.95
CA PHE A 168 6.93 5.71 -15.28
C PHE A 168 5.48 5.17 -15.29
N GLY A 169 4.69 5.35 -14.24
CA GLY A 169 3.32 4.83 -14.16
C GLY A 169 2.38 5.43 -15.22
N GLN A 170 2.36 6.76 -15.35
CA GLN A 170 1.54 7.48 -16.34
C GLN A 170 2.31 7.82 -17.62
N VAL A 171 3.57 8.17 -17.49
CA VAL A 171 4.47 8.45 -18.61
C VAL A 171 5.50 7.34 -18.68
N GLY A 172 5.10 6.23 -19.29
CA GLY A 172 5.91 5.01 -19.35
C GLY A 172 7.14 5.16 -20.24
N ASN A 173 8.21 4.47 -19.86
CA ASN A 173 9.44 4.33 -20.62
C ASN A 173 9.97 2.90 -20.53
N ASN A 174 11.07 2.61 -21.23
CA ASN A 174 11.77 1.34 -21.09
C ASN A 174 12.89 1.48 -20.05
N GLU A 175 12.63 1.13 -18.82
CA GLU A 175 13.54 1.25 -17.69
C GLU A 175 14.88 0.53 -17.92
N THR A 176 14.85 -0.64 -18.55
CA THR A 176 16.06 -1.42 -18.87
C THR A 176 17.06 -0.64 -19.71
N TYR A 177 16.57 0.21 -20.63
CA TYR A 177 17.44 0.96 -21.54
C TYR A 177 17.50 2.46 -21.27
N ARG A 178 16.58 2.98 -20.47
CA ARG A 178 16.42 4.43 -20.23
C ARG A 178 16.02 4.73 -18.77
N ALA A 179 16.72 4.11 -17.82
CA ALA A 179 16.48 4.30 -16.38
C ALA A 179 16.47 5.78 -15.95
N LEU A 180 17.20 6.65 -16.62
CA LEU A 180 17.22 8.10 -16.32
C LEU A 180 15.86 8.77 -16.50
N LEU A 181 14.97 8.25 -17.36
CA LEU A 181 13.62 8.78 -17.55
C LEU A 181 12.64 8.38 -16.45
N ASP A 182 13.06 7.49 -15.62
CA ASP A 182 12.36 7.00 -14.44
C ASP A 182 13.04 7.52 -13.17
N GLU A 183 14.29 7.14 -12.93
CA GLU A 183 15.03 7.43 -11.70
C GLU A 183 15.69 8.82 -11.67
N GLY A 184 15.60 9.59 -12.75
CA GLY A 184 16.27 10.88 -12.87
C GLY A 184 15.44 12.11 -12.51
N PHE A 185 14.17 11.94 -12.10
CA PHE A 185 13.26 13.03 -11.74
C PHE A 185 13.03 13.21 -10.23
#